data_a21cd1a54b4f67a2759ac3176db91da2
#
_entry.id   a21cd1a54b4f67a2759ac3176db91da2
#
_cell.length_a   1.000
_cell.length_b   1.000
_cell.length_c   1.000
_cell.angle_alpha   90.00
_cell.angle_beta   90.00
_cell.angle_gamma   90.00
#
_symmetry.space_group_name_H-M   'P 1'
#
loop_
_entity.id
_entity.type
_entity.pdbx_description
1 polymer ?
#
loop_
_entity_poly.entity_id
_entity_poly.type
_entity_poly.pdbx_seq_one_letter_code
_entity_poly.pdbx_strand_id
1 'polypeptide(L)'
;MINFYEVVETNQMIEEENLDVRTITLGISLMDCIDSDLDRLNEKIYKKITTLAKDLVSTGEKIESEFGIPIVNKRISITPVALVGGSACKKTEDFVTIAETLDKAAKEVGVNFIGGYSAIVSKGMTKSDELLIRSIPMAMAKTERVCSSVNVGSTKTGIDMDAVRLCGEIVKETAETTKDKDSIGCAKFVVLCNAPDDNPFMAGAFLGVTEGDAVINVGVSGPGVVKRAIEKCRGEGFQELCDTIKKTAFKVTRVGQLVAGEASKRLGIPFGIIDLSLAPTPAVGDSVAEILEEIGLERVGAPGTTAALAMLNDQVKKGGVMASSYVGGLSGAFIPVSEDKGMIDAVNAGSLCIEKLEAMTCVCSVGLDMIAIPGKTKATTISGIIADEMAIGMVNQKTTAVRVIPVVGKDVGDMAEFGGLLGYAPIMPVNEFDCSAFVNRKGRIPAPIHSFKN
;
A
#
# COMPACT_ATOMS: atom_id res chain seq x y z
N MET A 1 36.62 5.00 0.11
CA MET A 1 36.89 6.17 0.97
C MET A 1 35.56 6.92 1.07
N ILE A 2 35.01 7.07 2.26
CA ILE A 2 33.76 7.79 2.48
C ILE A 2 34.04 9.27 2.20
N ASN A 3 33.28 9.86 1.28
CA ASN A 3 33.42 11.27 0.96
C ASN A 3 32.69 12.09 2.03
N PHE A 4 33.38 13.03 2.65
CA PHE A 4 32.80 13.89 3.70
C PHE A 4 31.54 14.63 3.23
N TYR A 5 31.53 15.09 1.99
CA TYR A 5 30.35 15.76 1.43
C TYR A 5 29.13 14.83 1.31
N GLU A 6 29.32 13.56 1.00
CA GLU A 6 28.23 12.58 0.95
C GLU A 6 27.65 12.29 2.34
N VAL A 7 28.48 12.29 3.38
CA VAL A 7 28.01 12.16 4.78
C VAL A 7 27.19 13.37 5.20
N VAL A 8 27.67 14.58 4.91
CA VAL A 8 26.93 15.83 5.23
C VAL A 8 25.61 15.86 4.48
N GLU A 9 25.60 15.52 3.20
CA GLU A 9 24.38 15.48 2.39
C GLU A 9 23.37 14.46 2.93
N THR A 10 23.82 13.26 3.32
CA THR A 10 22.95 12.24 3.90
C THR A 10 22.35 12.70 5.22
N ASN A 11 23.14 13.32 6.10
CA ASN A 11 22.62 13.90 7.35
C ASN A 11 21.57 14.98 7.08
N GLN A 12 21.80 15.86 6.12
CA GLN A 12 20.83 16.89 5.75
C GLN A 12 19.53 16.28 5.23
N MET A 13 19.62 15.22 4.39
CA MET A 13 18.43 14.50 3.91
C MET A 13 17.61 13.91 5.06
N ILE A 14 18.26 13.43 6.11
CA ILE A 14 17.58 12.82 7.27
C ILE A 14 17.00 13.91 8.19
N GLU A 15 17.81 14.91 8.59
CA GLU A 15 17.43 15.88 9.63
C GLU A 15 16.48 16.97 9.12
N GLU A 16 16.61 17.38 7.85
CA GLU A 16 15.89 18.54 7.30
C GLU A 16 14.88 18.17 6.19
N GLU A 17 15.07 17.03 5.51
CA GLU A 17 14.34 16.69 4.29
C GLU A 17 13.44 15.45 4.43
N ASN A 18 13.24 14.96 5.66
CA ASN A 18 12.37 13.82 5.99
C ASN A 18 12.70 12.49 5.26
N LEU A 19 14.00 12.22 5.01
CA LEU A 19 14.42 10.92 4.52
C LEU A 19 14.18 9.86 5.59
N ASP A 20 13.40 8.84 5.28
CA ASP A 20 13.20 7.70 6.17
C ASP A 20 13.28 6.35 5.45
N VAL A 21 13.59 5.32 6.21
CA VAL A 21 13.24 3.95 5.88
C VAL A 21 11.83 3.71 6.39
N ARG A 22 10.87 3.75 5.49
CA ARG A 22 9.46 3.67 5.86
C ARG A 22 9.13 2.35 6.54
N THR A 23 9.78 1.26 6.11
CA THR A 23 9.54 -0.05 6.73
C THR A 23 10.68 -1.04 6.47
N ILE A 24 10.96 -1.88 7.48
CA ILE A 24 11.55 -3.21 7.29
C ILE A 24 10.41 -4.21 7.41
N THR A 25 10.17 -4.99 6.37
CA THR A 25 9.11 -5.99 6.32
C THR A 25 9.70 -7.39 6.22
N LEU A 26 9.39 -8.23 7.19
CA LEU A 26 9.74 -9.65 7.17
C LEU A 26 8.61 -10.44 6.50
N GLY A 27 8.89 -10.97 5.32
CA GLY A 27 8.04 -11.96 4.67
C GLY A 27 8.21 -13.32 5.32
N ILE A 28 7.10 -14.01 5.64
CA ILE A 28 7.10 -15.35 6.26
C ILE A 28 6.14 -16.25 5.49
N SER A 29 6.66 -17.33 4.90
CA SER A 29 5.81 -18.38 4.31
C SER A 29 5.12 -19.18 5.41
N LEU A 30 3.81 -19.34 5.28
CA LEU A 30 2.99 -20.18 6.18
C LEU A 30 2.59 -21.51 5.56
N MET A 31 3.17 -21.89 4.43
CA MET A 31 2.80 -23.10 3.70
C MET A 31 3.03 -24.39 4.53
N ASP A 32 4.05 -24.44 5.35
CA ASP A 32 4.37 -25.54 6.26
C ASP A 32 3.51 -25.55 7.54
N CYS A 33 2.73 -24.49 7.76
CA CYS A 33 1.79 -24.41 8.88
C CYS A 33 0.45 -25.10 8.57
N ILE A 34 0.15 -25.39 7.29
CA ILE A 34 -1.14 -25.94 6.87
C ILE A 34 -1.50 -27.19 7.68
N ASP A 35 -2.71 -27.20 8.22
CA ASP A 35 -3.28 -28.32 8.98
C ASP A 35 -4.80 -28.37 8.71
N SER A 36 -5.41 -29.55 8.88
CA SER A 36 -6.86 -29.71 8.82
C SER A 36 -7.57 -29.40 10.14
N ASP A 37 -6.82 -29.33 11.22
CA ASP A 37 -7.27 -28.93 12.55
C ASP A 37 -6.97 -27.46 12.77
N LEU A 38 -7.99 -26.66 13.10
CA LEU A 38 -7.88 -25.20 13.22
C LEU A 38 -6.99 -24.77 14.39
N ASP A 39 -7.06 -25.46 15.50
CA ASP A 39 -6.27 -25.13 16.69
C ASP A 39 -4.78 -25.38 16.43
N ARG A 40 -4.45 -26.52 15.80
CA ARG A 40 -3.07 -26.82 15.40
C ARG A 40 -2.56 -25.88 14.32
N LEU A 41 -3.39 -25.48 13.36
CA LEU A 41 -3.04 -24.45 12.38
C LEU A 41 -2.67 -23.15 13.07
N ASN A 42 -3.51 -22.66 13.97
CA ASN A 42 -3.28 -21.44 14.73
C ASN A 42 -2.02 -21.52 15.59
N GLU A 43 -1.78 -22.64 16.26
CA GLU A 43 -0.55 -22.84 17.05
C GLU A 43 0.72 -22.79 16.20
N LYS A 44 0.72 -23.45 15.04
CA LYS A 44 1.85 -23.44 14.09
C LYS A 44 2.14 -22.04 13.56
N ILE A 45 1.09 -21.31 13.15
CA ILE A 45 1.19 -19.92 12.67
C ILE A 45 1.80 -19.03 13.75
N TYR A 46 1.24 -19.06 14.96
CA TYR A 46 1.72 -18.29 16.09
C TYR A 46 3.19 -18.57 16.39
N LYS A 47 3.55 -19.85 16.54
CA LYS A 47 4.92 -20.27 16.84
C LYS A 47 5.90 -19.86 15.76
N LYS A 48 5.56 -20.03 14.47
CA LYS A 48 6.44 -19.66 13.35
C LYS A 48 6.72 -18.17 13.33
N ILE A 49 5.66 -17.34 13.43
CA ILE A 49 5.80 -15.89 13.43
C ILE A 49 6.63 -15.42 14.62
N THR A 50 6.29 -15.84 15.83
CA THR A 50 7.00 -15.41 17.05
C THR A 50 8.46 -15.91 17.10
N THR A 51 8.77 -17.01 16.43
CA THR A 51 10.15 -17.52 16.34
C THR A 51 10.97 -16.71 15.34
N LEU A 52 10.44 -16.48 14.12
CA LEU A 52 11.21 -15.81 13.06
C LEU A 52 11.31 -14.30 13.26
N ALA A 53 10.28 -13.68 13.79
CA ALA A 53 10.21 -12.22 13.94
C ALA A 53 10.67 -11.70 15.33
N LYS A 54 11.11 -12.58 16.24
CA LYS A 54 11.47 -12.21 17.63
C LYS A 54 12.47 -11.05 17.73
N ASP A 55 13.42 -10.99 16.81
CA ASP A 55 14.50 -10.02 16.82
C ASP A 55 14.32 -8.88 15.79
N LEU A 56 13.20 -8.87 15.04
CA LEU A 56 12.97 -7.91 13.96
C LEU A 56 12.95 -6.47 14.46
N VAL A 57 12.17 -6.19 15.49
CA VAL A 57 12.01 -4.84 16.03
C VAL A 57 13.32 -4.35 16.65
N SER A 58 13.93 -5.14 17.52
CA SER A 58 15.19 -4.76 18.18
C SER A 58 16.34 -4.60 17.18
N THR A 59 16.35 -5.37 16.09
CA THR A 59 17.34 -5.21 15.01
C THR A 59 17.13 -3.91 14.26
N GLY A 60 15.87 -3.56 13.93
CA GLY A 60 15.53 -2.28 13.30
C GLY A 60 15.95 -1.09 14.15
N GLU A 61 15.64 -1.10 15.46
CA GLU A 61 16.02 -0.05 16.40
C GLU A 61 17.56 0.10 16.55
N LYS A 62 18.30 -1.00 16.55
CA LYS A 62 19.77 -0.96 16.57
C LYS A 62 20.32 -0.36 15.28
N ILE A 63 19.80 -0.73 14.11
CA ILE A 63 20.23 -0.16 12.82
C ILE A 63 19.95 1.35 12.81
N GLU A 64 18.75 1.75 13.23
CA GLU A 64 18.36 3.16 13.35
C GLU A 64 19.34 3.94 14.26
N SER A 65 19.62 3.42 15.45
CA SER A 65 20.54 4.05 16.40
C SER A 65 22.00 4.13 15.90
N GLU A 66 22.48 3.11 15.18
CA GLU A 66 23.86 3.05 14.69
C GLU A 66 24.10 3.91 13.44
N PHE A 67 23.12 3.97 12.54
CA PHE A 67 23.26 4.70 11.28
C PHE A 67 22.61 6.10 11.30
N GLY A 68 21.82 6.41 12.33
CA GLY A 68 21.07 7.66 12.42
C GLY A 68 19.93 7.76 11.40
N ILE A 69 19.55 6.66 10.73
CA ILE A 69 18.50 6.63 9.71
C ILE A 69 17.20 6.18 10.36
N PRO A 70 16.13 7.02 10.38
CA PRO A 70 14.85 6.63 10.96
C PRO A 70 14.25 5.41 10.27
N ILE A 71 13.79 4.43 11.04
CA ILE A 71 13.08 3.24 10.56
C ILE A 71 11.68 3.24 11.17
N VAL A 72 10.74 3.82 10.43
CA VAL A 72 9.42 4.20 10.97
C VAL A 72 8.57 3.01 11.35
N ASN A 73 8.55 1.97 10.51
CA ASN A 73 7.76 0.76 10.76
C ASN A 73 8.62 -0.51 10.69
N LYS A 74 8.23 -1.49 11.49
CA LYS A 74 8.65 -2.88 11.38
C LYS A 74 7.38 -3.69 11.13
N ARG A 75 7.32 -4.45 10.02
CA ARG A 75 6.12 -5.15 9.55
C ARG A 75 6.39 -6.62 9.25
N ILE A 76 5.30 -7.37 9.17
CA ILE A 76 5.32 -8.75 8.69
C ILE A 76 4.36 -8.85 7.50
N SER A 77 4.75 -9.59 6.47
CA SER A 77 3.87 -10.07 5.39
C SER A 77 3.88 -11.60 5.37
N ILE A 78 2.72 -12.21 5.19
CA ILE A 78 2.59 -13.67 5.22
C ILE A 78 1.91 -14.19 3.95
N THR A 79 2.05 -15.48 3.69
CA THR A 79 1.30 -16.19 2.65
C THR A 79 -0.19 -15.88 2.79
N PRO A 80 -0.93 -15.61 1.68
CA PRO A 80 -2.36 -15.34 1.73
C PRO A 80 -3.12 -16.37 2.54
N VAL A 81 -3.79 -15.91 3.60
CA VAL A 81 -4.45 -16.78 4.60
C VAL A 81 -5.57 -17.63 3.98
N ALA A 82 -6.21 -17.16 2.89
CA ALA A 82 -7.20 -17.96 2.17
C ALA A 82 -6.64 -19.30 1.66
N LEU A 83 -5.34 -19.35 1.29
CA LEU A 83 -4.67 -20.57 0.87
C LEU A 83 -4.35 -21.47 2.07
N VAL A 84 -3.82 -20.87 3.14
CA VAL A 84 -3.35 -21.59 4.33
C VAL A 84 -4.51 -22.16 5.15
N GLY A 85 -5.60 -21.37 5.29
CA GLY A 85 -6.79 -21.77 6.07
C GLY A 85 -7.76 -22.71 5.37
N GLY A 86 -7.58 -22.95 4.06
CA GLY A 86 -8.58 -23.65 3.24
C GLY A 86 -8.93 -25.07 3.68
N SER A 87 -8.00 -25.79 4.32
CA SER A 87 -8.24 -27.15 4.83
C SER A 87 -8.96 -27.15 6.19
N ALA A 88 -8.69 -26.16 7.05
CA ALA A 88 -9.20 -26.10 8.41
C ALA A 88 -10.54 -25.35 8.52
N CYS A 89 -10.66 -24.19 7.83
CA CYS A 89 -11.79 -23.29 7.98
C CYS A 89 -13.04 -23.80 7.22
N LYS A 90 -14.18 -23.85 7.91
CA LYS A 90 -15.47 -24.28 7.36
C LYS A 90 -16.51 -23.16 7.33
N LYS A 91 -16.30 -22.08 8.09
CA LYS A 91 -17.16 -20.91 8.24
C LYS A 91 -16.32 -19.65 8.42
N THR A 92 -16.94 -18.48 8.30
CA THR A 92 -16.29 -17.17 8.41
C THR A 92 -15.61 -16.96 9.76
N GLU A 93 -16.22 -17.41 10.85
CA GLU A 93 -15.68 -17.28 12.21
C GLU A 93 -14.34 -18.02 12.39
N ASP A 94 -14.14 -19.10 11.68
CA ASP A 94 -12.87 -19.86 11.74
C ASP A 94 -11.72 -18.99 11.20
N PHE A 95 -11.93 -18.23 10.13
CA PHE A 95 -10.95 -17.26 9.63
C PHE A 95 -10.71 -16.12 10.62
N VAL A 96 -11.74 -15.67 11.33
CA VAL A 96 -11.57 -14.62 12.36
C VAL A 96 -10.62 -15.08 13.46
N THR A 97 -10.65 -16.35 13.87
CA THR A 97 -9.69 -16.88 14.87
C THR A 97 -8.25 -16.87 14.37
N ILE A 98 -8.03 -17.06 13.05
CA ILE A 98 -6.71 -16.89 12.45
C ILE A 98 -6.27 -15.43 12.53
N ALA A 99 -7.17 -14.48 12.23
CA ALA A 99 -6.86 -13.05 12.35
C ALA A 99 -6.48 -12.68 13.80
N GLU A 100 -7.23 -13.16 14.79
CA GLU A 100 -6.92 -12.94 16.20
C GLU A 100 -5.55 -13.56 16.60
N THR A 101 -5.21 -14.72 16.04
CA THR A 101 -3.89 -15.36 16.22
C THR A 101 -2.76 -14.52 15.62
N LEU A 102 -2.96 -13.97 14.42
CA LEU A 102 -2.01 -13.07 13.76
C LEU A 102 -1.80 -11.79 14.57
N ASP A 103 -2.87 -11.18 15.06
CA ASP A 103 -2.81 -9.97 15.88
C ASP A 103 -2.06 -10.20 17.18
N LYS A 104 -2.32 -11.34 17.85
CA LYS A 104 -1.61 -11.76 19.05
C LYS A 104 -0.11 -11.94 18.78
N ALA A 105 0.25 -12.62 17.71
CA ALA A 105 1.65 -12.82 17.34
C ALA A 105 2.34 -11.48 17.00
N ALA A 106 1.67 -10.60 16.25
CA ALA A 106 2.17 -9.28 15.91
C ALA A 106 2.39 -8.38 17.15
N LYS A 107 1.48 -8.46 18.12
CA LYS A 107 1.61 -7.76 19.42
C LYS A 107 2.79 -8.28 20.23
N GLU A 108 2.98 -9.60 20.28
CA GLU A 108 4.09 -10.20 21.02
C GLU A 108 5.47 -9.81 20.47
N VAL A 109 5.64 -9.84 19.14
CA VAL A 109 6.92 -9.45 18.51
C VAL A 109 7.07 -7.94 18.33
N GLY A 110 6.04 -7.13 18.67
CA GLY A 110 6.09 -5.67 18.68
C GLY A 110 5.99 -4.99 17.32
N VAL A 111 5.66 -5.71 16.23
CA VAL A 111 5.56 -5.10 14.89
C VAL A 111 4.33 -4.19 14.76
N ASN A 112 4.40 -3.20 13.88
CA ASN A 112 3.34 -2.23 13.67
C ASN A 112 2.14 -2.84 12.94
N PHE A 113 2.40 -3.64 11.89
CA PHE A 113 1.38 -4.28 11.07
C PHE A 113 1.78 -5.69 10.66
N ILE A 114 0.77 -6.54 10.41
CA ILE A 114 0.89 -7.84 9.77
C ILE A 114 -0.11 -7.92 8.62
N GLY A 115 0.40 -8.03 7.38
CA GLY A 115 -0.37 -8.19 6.15
C GLY A 115 -0.38 -9.65 5.71
N GLY A 116 -1.36 -9.99 4.84
CA GLY A 116 -1.54 -11.34 4.31
C GLY A 116 -2.82 -12.02 4.78
N TYR A 117 -3.67 -11.34 5.54
CA TYR A 117 -5.07 -11.78 5.71
C TYR A 117 -5.82 -11.53 4.40
N SER A 118 -5.46 -12.31 3.37
CA SER A 118 -5.67 -11.97 1.96
C SER A 118 -6.21 -13.13 1.15
N ALA A 119 -6.88 -12.79 0.03
CA ALA A 119 -7.32 -13.74 -1.00
C ALA A 119 -6.90 -13.26 -2.40
N ILE A 120 -6.52 -14.22 -3.27
CA ILE A 120 -6.15 -13.96 -4.66
C ILE A 120 -7.20 -14.59 -5.56
N VAL A 121 -8.14 -13.79 -6.08
CA VAL A 121 -9.32 -14.25 -6.80
C VAL A 121 -9.37 -13.77 -8.26
N SER A 122 -8.26 -13.28 -8.78
CA SER A 122 -8.19 -12.75 -10.15
C SER A 122 -8.57 -13.74 -11.26
N LYS A 123 -8.52 -15.05 -11.00
CA LYS A 123 -8.99 -16.11 -11.91
C LYS A 123 -10.33 -16.72 -11.53
N GLY A 124 -10.75 -16.55 -10.31
CA GLY A 124 -11.96 -17.11 -9.74
C GLY A 124 -11.82 -17.28 -8.24
N MET A 125 -12.93 -17.37 -7.57
CA MET A 125 -13.04 -17.42 -6.13
C MET A 125 -13.35 -18.86 -5.68
N THR A 126 -12.52 -19.42 -4.81
CA THR A 126 -12.79 -20.68 -4.13
C THR A 126 -13.72 -20.45 -2.94
N LYS A 127 -14.26 -21.52 -2.37
CA LYS A 127 -15.04 -21.42 -1.13
C LYS A 127 -14.22 -20.84 0.03
N SER A 128 -12.93 -21.18 0.10
CA SER A 128 -12.02 -20.64 1.10
C SER A 128 -11.83 -19.12 0.96
N ASP A 129 -11.63 -18.65 -0.27
CA ASP A 129 -11.52 -17.23 -0.56
C ASP A 129 -12.79 -16.48 -0.15
N GLU A 130 -13.97 -17.00 -0.52
CA GLU A 130 -15.25 -16.37 -0.15
C GLU A 130 -15.42 -16.28 1.38
N LEU A 131 -15.13 -17.35 2.11
CA LEU A 131 -15.22 -17.36 3.56
C LEU A 131 -14.28 -16.36 4.21
N LEU A 132 -13.02 -16.27 3.74
CA LEU A 132 -12.08 -15.26 4.21
C LEU A 132 -12.58 -13.84 3.90
N ILE A 133 -12.98 -13.55 2.66
CA ILE A 133 -13.45 -12.22 2.26
C ILE A 133 -14.64 -11.79 3.13
N ARG A 134 -15.61 -12.67 3.34
CA ARG A 134 -16.77 -12.39 4.22
C ARG A 134 -16.41 -12.24 5.70
N SER A 135 -15.26 -12.72 6.13
CA SER A 135 -14.78 -12.58 7.51
C SER A 135 -14.07 -11.23 7.78
N ILE A 136 -13.67 -10.49 6.72
CA ILE A 136 -12.89 -9.26 6.83
C ILE A 136 -13.52 -8.22 7.75
N PRO A 137 -14.84 -7.90 7.68
CA PRO A 137 -15.43 -6.90 8.56
C PRO A 137 -15.20 -7.20 10.05
N MET A 138 -15.47 -8.44 10.45
CA MET A 138 -15.29 -8.87 11.83
C MET A 138 -13.81 -8.97 12.22
N ALA A 139 -12.95 -9.44 11.32
CA ALA A 139 -11.51 -9.50 11.55
C ALA A 139 -10.93 -8.10 11.78
N MET A 140 -11.28 -7.12 10.94
CA MET A 140 -10.80 -5.74 11.08
C MET A 140 -11.33 -5.04 12.33
N ALA A 141 -12.54 -5.39 12.78
CA ALA A 141 -13.11 -4.86 14.01
C ALA A 141 -12.44 -5.44 15.27
N LYS A 142 -12.06 -6.72 15.26
CA LYS A 142 -11.47 -7.43 16.41
C LYS A 142 -9.96 -7.32 16.53
N THR A 143 -9.26 -6.88 15.49
CA THR A 143 -7.80 -6.83 15.45
C THR A 143 -7.28 -5.40 15.27
N GLU A 144 -6.10 -5.12 15.80
CA GLU A 144 -5.47 -3.80 15.70
C GLU A 144 -4.44 -3.75 14.57
N ARG A 145 -3.60 -4.79 14.45
CA ARG A 145 -2.40 -4.81 13.59
C ARG A 145 -2.58 -5.60 12.29
N VAL A 146 -3.65 -6.38 12.18
CA VAL A 146 -3.92 -7.18 10.99
C VAL A 146 -4.43 -6.32 9.86
N CYS A 147 -3.85 -6.52 8.67
CA CYS A 147 -4.25 -5.86 7.43
C CYS A 147 -4.64 -6.91 6.39
N SER A 148 -5.60 -6.54 5.54
CA SER A 148 -6.23 -7.44 4.58
C SER A 148 -6.16 -6.89 3.16
N SER A 149 -6.13 -7.80 2.19
CA SER A 149 -6.28 -7.44 0.77
C SER A 149 -6.97 -8.53 -0.03
N VAL A 150 -7.60 -8.11 -1.14
CA VAL A 150 -8.19 -9.02 -2.13
C VAL A 150 -7.73 -8.61 -3.52
N ASN A 151 -7.01 -9.49 -4.21
CA ASN A 151 -6.59 -9.26 -5.59
C ASN A 151 -7.65 -9.79 -6.56
N VAL A 152 -8.48 -8.91 -7.13
CA VAL A 152 -9.67 -9.26 -7.91
C VAL A 152 -9.45 -9.25 -9.42
N GLY A 153 -8.29 -8.78 -9.88
CA GLY A 153 -8.02 -8.63 -11.31
C GLY A 153 -6.55 -8.73 -11.67
N SER A 154 -6.30 -8.96 -12.94
CA SER A 154 -4.97 -8.83 -13.51
C SER A 154 -5.02 -8.58 -15.01
N THR A 155 -3.95 -8.04 -15.57
CA THR A 155 -3.79 -7.89 -17.02
C THR A 155 -3.97 -9.22 -17.77
N LYS A 156 -3.54 -10.33 -17.16
CA LYS A 156 -3.60 -11.67 -17.79
C LYS A 156 -4.98 -12.33 -17.71
N THR A 157 -5.77 -12.00 -16.69
CA THR A 157 -7.02 -12.72 -16.39
C THR A 157 -8.28 -11.88 -16.55
N GLY A 158 -8.14 -10.56 -16.66
CA GLY A 158 -9.29 -9.65 -16.60
C GLY A 158 -9.70 -9.35 -15.16
N ILE A 159 -10.93 -8.89 -14.96
CA ILE A 159 -11.47 -8.46 -13.67
C ILE A 159 -12.62 -9.40 -13.29
N ASP A 160 -12.56 -9.97 -12.12
CA ASP A 160 -13.66 -10.77 -11.54
C ASP A 160 -14.71 -9.84 -10.93
N MET A 161 -15.82 -9.61 -11.66
CA MET A 161 -16.86 -8.67 -11.23
C MET A 161 -17.70 -9.20 -10.06
N ASP A 162 -17.77 -10.51 -9.86
CA ASP A 162 -18.44 -11.09 -8.68
C ASP A 162 -17.60 -10.79 -7.41
N ALA A 163 -16.28 -10.88 -7.52
CA ALA A 163 -15.37 -10.50 -6.44
C ALA A 163 -15.37 -8.97 -6.20
N VAL A 164 -15.39 -8.16 -7.25
CA VAL A 164 -15.49 -6.68 -7.14
C VAL A 164 -16.77 -6.28 -6.40
N ARG A 165 -17.92 -6.86 -6.77
CA ARG A 165 -19.20 -6.60 -6.10
C ARG A 165 -19.12 -6.98 -4.63
N LEU A 166 -18.60 -8.18 -4.33
CA LEU A 166 -18.43 -8.65 -2.95
C LEU A 166 -17.51 -7.70 -2.15
N CYS A 167 -16.39 -7.25 -2.74
CA CYS A 167 -15.49 -6.31 -2.07
C CYS A 167 -16.17 -4.98 -1.73
N GLY A 168 -17.04 -4.44 -2.61
CA GLY A 168 -17.81 -3.23 -2.29
C GLY A 168 -18.77 -3.44 -1.12
N GLU A 169 -19.43 -4.61 -1.04
CA GLU A 169 -20.26 -4.99 0.10
C GLU A 169 -19.42 -5.07 1.40
N ILE A 170 -18.25 -5.71 1.33
CA ILE A 170 -17.32 -5.86 2.46
C ILE A 170 -16.76 -4.51 2.93
N VAL A 171 -16.38 -3.60 2.03
CA VAL A 171 -15.97 -2.24 2.42
C VAL A 171 -17.08 -1.54 3.21
N LYS A 172 -18.32 -1.63 2.71
CA LYS A 172 -19.47 -1.01 3.39
C LYS A 172 -19.72 -1.63 4.77
N GLU A 173 -19.68 -2.96 4.89
CA GLU A 173 -19.85 -3.66 6.15
C GLU A 173 -18.70 -3.38 7.13
N THR A 174 -17.46 -3.32 6.63
CA THR A 174 -16.29 -2.98 7.45
C THR A 174 -16.40 -1.56 8.02
N ALA A 175 -16.90 -0.61 7.22
CA ALA A 175 -17.15 0.75 7.68
C ALA A 175 -18.16 0.78 8.84
N GLU A 176 -19.28 0.05 8.71
CA GLU A 176 -20.30 -0.03 9.76
C GLU A 176 -19.78 -0.71 11.04
N THR A 177 -19.01 -1.79 10.91
CA THR A 177 -18.46 -2.53 12.08
C THR A 177 -17.39 -1.76 12.83
N THR A 178 -16.79 -0.73 12.22
CA THR A 178 -15.72 0.09 12.81
C THR A 178 -16.09 1.58 12.89
N LYS A 179 -17.39 1.91 12.83
CA LYS A 179 -17.91 3.28 12.78
C LYS A 179 -17.51 4.15 13.98
N ASP A 180 -17.35 3.56 15.16
CA ASP A 180 -16.97 4.28 16.38
C ASP A 180 -15.52 4.82 16.35
N LYS A 181 -14.76 4.48 15.32
CA LYS A 181 -13.39 4.93 15.06
C LYS A 181 -13.24 5.42 13.60
N ASP A 182 -14.14 6.26 13.14
CA ASP A 182 -14.14 6.82 11.78
C ASP A 182 -13.99 5.77 10.68
N SER A 183 -14.59 4.58 10.88
CA SER A 183 -14.53 3.47 9.91
C SER A 183 -13.10 3.00 9.56
N ILE A 184 -12.17 3.10 10.52
CA ILE A 184 -10.73 2.81 10.37
C ILE A 184 -10.45 1.39 9.85
N GLY A 185 -11.36 0.44 10.02
CA GLY A 185 -11.23 -0.89 9.45
C GLY A 185 -11.01 -0.88 7.95
N CYS A 186 -11.62 0.08 7.23
CA CYS A 186 -11.43 0.24 5.79
C CYS A 186 -10.02 0.72 5.43
N ALA A 187 -9.32 1.45 6.30
CA ALA A 187 -7.91 1.82 6.10
C ALA A 187 -6.95 0.61 6.15
N LYS A 188 -7.39 -0.50 6.73
CA LYS A 188 -6.65 -1.76 6.81
C LYS A 188 -7.06 -2.78 5.73
N PHE A 189 -7.96 -2.42 4.81
CA PHE A 189 -8.44 -3.29 3.74
C PHE A 189 -8.21 -2.67 2.37
N VAL A 190 -7.59 -3.43 1.47
CA VAL A 190 -7.19 -2.97 0.13
C VAL A 190 -7.70 -3.95 -0.94
N VAL A 191 -8.32 -3.42 -1.99
CA VAL A 191 -8.68 -4.20 -3.20
C VAL A 191 -7.64 -3.94 -4.28
N LEU A 192 -7.10 -4.99 -4.90
CA LEU A 192 -5.94 -4.92 -5.78
C LEU A 192 -6.21 -5.49 -7.17
N CYS A 193 -5.50 -4.94 -8.16
CA CYS A 193 -5.25 -5.53 -9.47
C CYS A 193 -3.76 -5.61 -9.72
N ASN A 194 -3.27 -6.72 -10.30
CA ASN A 194 -1.86 -6.97 -10.53
C ASN A 194 -0.99 -6.80 -9.27
N ALA A 195 -1.46 -7.29 -8.12
CA ALA A 195 -0.73 -7.17 -6.87
C ALA A 195 0.66 -7.84 -6.97
N PRO A 196 1.76 -7.16 -6.59
CA PRO A 196 3.08 -7.77 -6.51
C PRO A 196 3.18 -8.68 -5.29
N ASP A 197 3.98 -9.73 -5.42
CA ASP A 197 4.16 -10.76 -4.38
C ASP A 197 5.13 -10.31 -3.26
N ASP A 198 5.91 -9.25 -3.48
CA ASP A 198 7.02 -8.80 -2.66
C ASP A 198 6.83 -7.39 -2.06
N ASN A 199 5.62 -6.87 -2.02
CA ASN A 199 5.34 -5.51 -1.58
C ASN A 199 5.57 -5.31 -0.06
N PRO A 200 6.56 -4.50 0.38
CA PRO A 200 6.79 -4.22 1.80
C PRO A 200 5.98 -3.05 2.34
N PHE A 201 5.39 -2.24 1.47
CA PHE A 201 4.93 -0.90 1.82
C PHE A 201 3.47 -0.84 2.24
N MET A 202 2.60 -1.50 1.48
CA MET A 202 1.17 -1.36 1.65
C MET A 202 0.65 -2.14 2.85
N ALA A 203 -0.36 -1.61 3.52
CA ALA A 203 -1.01 -2.31 4.64
C ALA A 203 -1.56 -3.69 4.22
N GLY A 204 -2.08 -3.81 2.99
CA GLY A 204 -2.58 -5.06 2.42
C GLY A 204 -1.53 -5.97 1.77
N ALA A 205 -0.23 -5.76 2.03
CA ALA A 205 0.84 -6.60 1.51
C ALA A 205 0.69 -8.07 1.92
N PHE A 206 1.17 -8.97 1.08
CA PHE A 206 1.28 -10.40 1.37
C PHE A 206 2.57 -10.97 0.81
N LEU A 207 2.96 -12.16 1.25
CA LEU A 207 4.07 -12.90 0.69
C LEU A 207 3.57 -13.83 -0.41
N GLY A 208 4.18 -13.79 -1.60
CA GLY A 208 3.85 -14.68 -2.71
C GLY A 208 4.15 -16.14 -2.41
N VAL A 209 3.38 -17.03 -3.03
CA VAL A 209 3.53 -18.48 -2.82
C VAL A 209 4.81 -19.07 -3.42
N THR A 210 5.49 -18.32 -4.27
CA THR A 210 6.76 -18.70 -4.90
C THR A 210 7.98 -18.14 -4.17
N GLU A 211 7.78 -17.36 -3.13
CA GLU A 211 8.83 -16.84 -2.26
C GLU A 211 9.42 -17.95 -1.36
N GLY A 212 10.62 -17.68 -0.83
CA GLY A 212 11.25 -18.58 0.14
C GLY A 212 10.55 -18.62 1.50
N ASP A 213 11.08 -19.38 2.44
CA ASP A 213 10.50 -19.52 3.78
C ASP A 213 10.43 -18.21 4.54
N ALA A 214 11.43 -17.34 4.35
CA ALA A 214 11.47 -15.99 4.89
C ALA A 214 12.31 -15.07 4.01
N VAL A 215 11.94 -13.78 3.95
CA VAL A 215 12.64 -12.76 3.17
C VAL A 215 12.54 -11.39 3.86
N ILE A 216 13.59 -10.57 3.77
CA ILE A 216 13.58 -9.17 4.22
C ILE A 216 13.36 -8.25 3.01
N ASN A 217 12.28 -7.49 3.05
CA ASN A 217 12.01 -6.42 2.09
C ASN A 217 12.03 -5.06 2.80
N VAL A 218 12.53 -4.03 2.14
CA VAL A 218 12.65 -2.70 2.73
C VAL A 218 11.97 -1.67 1.85
N GLY A 219 11.14 -0.83 2.47
CA GLY A 219 10.55 0.33 1.84
C GLY A 219 11.28 1.60 2.28
N VAL A 220 11.74 2.41 1.32
CA VAL A 220 12.39 3.69 1.57
C VAL A 220 11.59 4.82 0.94
N SER A 221 11.50 5.96 1.63
CA SER A 221 10.72 7.11 1.19
C SER A 221 11.50 8.40 1.38
N GLY A 222 11.08 9.46 0.68
CA GLY A 222 11.68 10.77 0.78
C GLY A 222 11.06 11.78 -0.17
N PRO A 223 9.73 12.04 -0.11
CA PRO A 223 9.12 13.13 -0.88
C PRO A 223 9.79 14.46 -0.58
N GLY A 224 10.09 14.77 0.68
CA GLY A 224 10.77 15.99 1.11
C GLY A 224 12.14 16.15 0.46
N VAL A 225 12.92 15.06 0.36
CA VAL A 225 14.24 15.08 -0.30
C VAL A 225 14.11 15.45 -1.78
N VAL A 226 13.15 14.84 -2.49
CA VAL A 226 12.90 15.15 -3.90
C VAL A 226 12.43 16.59 -4.07
N LYS A 227 11.49 17.05 -3.25
CA LYS A 227 11.02 18.44 -3.25
C LYS A 227 12.18 19.43 -3.10
N ARG A 228 13.01 19.28 -2.08
CA ARG A 228 14.17 20.12 -1.83
C ARG A 228 15.18 20.12 -2.98
N ALA A 229 15.36 18.97 -3.61
CA ALA A 229 16.26 18.88 -4.75
C ALA A 229 15.74 19.69 -5.96
N ILE A 230 14.44 19.62 -6.26
CA ILE A 230 13.85 20.34 -7.41
C ILE A 230 13.64 21.82 -7.15
N GLU A 231 13.50 22.29 -5.89
CA GLU A 231 13.51 23.70 -5.55
C GLU A 231 14.75 24.44 -6.11
N LYS A 232 15.86 23.72 -6.21
CA LYS A 232 17.12 24.24 -6.78
C LYS A 232 17.09 24.33 -8.30
N CYS A 233 16.10 23.74 -8.96
CA CYS A 233 15.93 23.72 -10.42
C CYS A 233 14.86 24.71 -10.91
N ARG A 234 14.42 25.67 -10.07
CA ARG A 234 13.44 26.67 -10.46
C ARG A 234 13.95 27.50 -11.65
N GLY A 235 13.15 27.50 -12.72
CA GLY A 235 13.51 28.21 -13.96
C GLY A 235 14.32 27.38 -14.95
N GLU A 236 14.78 26.20 -14.58
CA GLU A 236 15.47 25.26 -15.48
C GLU A 236 14.48 24.47 -16.36
N GLY A 237 14.99 23.86 -17.42
CA GLY A 237 14.19 23.04 -18.32
C GLY A 237 13.91 21.63 -17.78
N PHE A 238 12.98 20.91 -18.43
CA PHE A 238 12.61 19.53 -18.04
C PHE A 238 13.78 18.55 -18.00
N GLN A 239 14.83 18.75 -18.81
CA GLN A 239 15.98 17.85 -18.80
C GLN A 239 16.71 17.90 -17.45
N GLU A 240 17.00 19.10 -16.96
CA GLU A 240 17.69 19.29 -15.66
C GLU A 240 16.82 18.81 -14.50
N LEU A 241 15.51 19.09 -14.55
CA LEU A 241 14.54 18.60 -13.59
C LEU A 241 14.51 17.06 -13.53
N CYS A 242 14.41 16.39 -14.67
CA CYS A 242 14.42 14.94 -14.77
C CYS A 242 15.72 14.33 -14.22
N ASP A 243 16.87 14.90 -14.58
CA ASP A 243 18.17 14.43 -14.11
C ASP A 243 18.34 14.60 -12.60
N THR A 244 17.81 15.70 -12.04
CA THR A 244 17.82 15.96 -10.60
C THR A 244 16.95 14.96 -9.85
N ILE A 245 15.71 14.72 -10.28
CA ILE A 245 14.83 13.71 -9.67
C ILE A 245 15.50 12.33 -9.69
N LYS A 246 16.03 11.92 -10.84
CA LYS A 246 16.69 10.63 -11.02
C LYS A 246 17.91 10.47 -10.10
N LYS A 247 18.77 11.49 -10.01
CA LYS A 247 19.94 11.48 -9.10
C LYS A 247 19.54 11.40 -7.64
N THR A 248 18.49 12.10 -7.25
CA THR A 248 17.96 12.09 -5.88
C THR A 248 17.39 10.71 -5.53
N ALA A 249 16.55 10.16 -6.41
CA ALA A 249 16.00 8.81 -6.25
C ALA A 249 17.09 7.73 -6.13
N PHE A 250 18.17 7.86 -6.92
CA PHE A 250 19.34 6.99 -6.80
C PHE A 250 19.94 7.03 -5.37
N LYS A 251 20.14 8.21 -4.79
CA LYS A 251 20.73 8.38 -3.44
C LYS A 251 19.81 7.79 -2.37
N VAL A 252 18.51 8.09 -2.42
CA VAL A 252 17.51 7.56 -1.49
C VAL A 252 17.50 6.01 -1.53
N THR A 253 17.53 5.42 -2.72
CA THR A 253 17.57 3.96 -2.88
C THR A 253 18.83 3.35 -2.25
N ARG A 254 19.98 4.00 -2.38
CA ARG A 254 21.24 3.52 -1.76
C ARG A 254 21.17 3.47 -0.24
N VAL A 255 20.48 4.42 0.39
CA VAL A 255 20.22 4.39 1.84
C VAL A 255 19.36 3.16 2.21
N GLY A 256 18.28 2.92 1.47
CA GLY A 256 17.44 1.74 1.66
C GLY A 256 18.23 0.43 1.52
N GLN A 257 19.14 0.34 0.53
CA GLN A 257 19.98 -0.83 0.33
C GLN A 257 20.95 -1.09 1.49
N LEU A 258 21.51 -0.05 2.08
CA LEU A 258 22.36 -0.16 3.26
C LEU A 258 21.60 -0.79 4.41
N VAL A 259 20.41 -0.25 4.73
CA VAL A 259 19.56 -0.76 5.82
C VAL A 259 19.10 -2.20 5.54
N ALA A 260 18.70 -2.50 4.30
CA ALA A 260 18.26 -3.84 3.92
C ALA A 260 19.38 -4.88 4.07
N GLY A 261 20.59 -4.55 3.63
CA GLY A 261 21.77 -5.42 3.75
C GLY A 261 22.13 -5.70 5.22
N GLU A 262 22.09 -4.68 6.07
CA GLU A 262 22.35 -4.85 7.50
C GLU A 262 21.24 -5.64 8.22
N ALA A 263 19.98 -5.39 7.90
CA ALA A 263 18.87 -6.15 8.46
C ALA A 263 18.97 -7.64 8.07
N SER A 264 19.21 -7.93 6.81
CA SER A 264 19.40 -9.30 6.30
C SER A 264 20.55 -10.02 7.00
N LYS A 265 21.70 -9.36 7.11
CA LYS A 265 22.90 -9.91 7.77
C LYS A 265 22.66 -10.21 9.26
N ARG A 266 22.05 -9.28 9.99
CA ARG A 266 21.84 -9.40 11.45
C ARG A 266 20.77 -10.45 11.78
N LEU A 267 19.72 -10.53 10.97
CA LEU A 267 18.64 -11.49 11.15
C LEU A 267 18.96 -12.88 10.56
N GLY A 268 19.97 -12.99 9.70
CA GLY A 268 20.30 -14.23 9.00
C GLY A 268 19.23 -14.65 7.98
N ILE A 269 18.45 -13.68 7.45
CA ILE A 269 17.34 -13.92 6.52
C ILE A 269 17.71 -13.29 5.17
N PRO A 270 17.45 -13.97 4.03
CA PRO A 270 17.77 -13.44 2.71
C PRO A 270 17.15 -12.07 2.47
N PHE A 271 17.90 -11.21 1.76
CA PHE A 271 17.40 -9.93 1.28
C PHE A 271 16.63 -10.15 -0.03
N GLY A 272 15.40 -9.65 -0.11
CA GLY A 272 14.51 -9.66 -1.26
C GLY A 272 14.62 -8.38 -2.08
N ILE A 273 13.74 -7.39 -1.81
CA ILE A 273 13.68 -6.17 -2.62
C ILE A 273 13.76 -4.89 -1.77
N ILE A 274 14.09 -3.81 -2.48
CA ILE A 274 13.89 -2.42 -2.04
C ILE A 274 12.73 -1.84 -2.81
N ASP A 275 11.76 -1.34 -2.11
CA ASP A 275 10.70 -0.52 -2.66
C ASP A 275 11.04 0.96 -2.44
N LEU A 276 11.34 1.68 -3.52
CA LEU A 276 11.50 3.13 -3.50
C LEU A 276 10.16 3.76 -3.83
N SER A 277 9.39 4.08 -2.82
CA SER A 277 8.11 4.75 -2.99
C SER A 277 8.13 6.12 -2.33
N LEU A 278 7.85 7.16 -3.12
CA LEU A 278 7.57 8.49 -2.56
C LEU A 278 6.21 8.41 -1.87
N ALA A 279 6.20 7.90 -0.64
CA ALA A 279 5.03 7.79 0.20
C ALA A 279 5.02 8.95 1.19
N PRO A 280 4.10 9.91 1.03
CA PRO A 280 4.04 11.09 1.88
C PRO A 280 3.64 10.75 3.31
N THR A 281 3.81 11.75 4.19
CA THR A 281 3.23 11.77 5.53
C THR A 281 2.40 13.05 5.71
N PRO A 282 1.56 13.15 6.75
CA PRO A 282 0.85 14.38 7.05
C PRO A 282 1.77 15.55 7.48
N ALA A 283 3.07 15.31 7.61
CA ALA A 283 4.05 16.32 7.98
C ALA A 283 4.24 17.36 6.86
N VAL A 284 4.41 18.61 7.24
CA VAL A 284 4.69 19.70 6.29
C VAL A 284 6.03 19.46 5.60
N GLY A 285 6.03 19.55 4.28
CA GLY A 285 7.22 19.35 3.45
C GLY A 285 7.47 17.92 2.98
N ASP A 286 6.69 16.95 3.46
CA ASP A 286 6.76 15.54 3.04
C ASP A 286 5.52 15.17 2.21
N SER A 287 5.36 15.82 1.04
CA SER A 287 4.16 15.76 0.20
C SER A 287 4.51 15.54 -1.27
N VAL A 288 3.84 14.59 -1.90
CA VAL A 288 3.93 14.39 -3.36
C VAL A 288 3.18 15.49 -4.10
N ALA A 289 2.08 16.00 -3.56
CA ALA A 289 1.38 17.15 -4.13
C ALA A 289 2.29 18.39 -4.19
N GLU A 290 3.03 18.67 -3.12
CA GLU A 290 3.99 19.78 -3.10
C GLU A 290 5.14 19.60 -4.10
N ILE A 291 5.58 18.36 -4.38
CA ILE A 291 6.53 18.09 -5.47
C ILE A 291 5.93 18.50 -6.81
N LEU A 292 4.68 18.14 -7.08
CA LEU A 292 4.00 18.47 -8.34
C LEU A 292 3.77 19.97 -8.50
N GLU A 293 3.50 20.67 -7.41
CA GLU A 293 3.38 22.13 -7.37
C GLU A 293 4.74 22.79 -7.61
N GLU A 294 5.82 22.28 -7.04
CA GLU A 294 7.18 22.78 -7.27
C GLU A 294 7.65 22.56 -8.72
N ILE A 295 7.16 21.53 -9.41
CA ILE A 295 7.39 21.32 -10.85
C ILE A 295 6.77 22.44 -11.70
N GLY A 296 5.83 23.20 -11.15
CA GLY A 296 5.24 24.38 -11.82
C GLY A 296 3.71 24.36 -11.91
N LEU A 297 3.03 23.52 -11.16
CA LEU A 297 1.58 23.56 -11.03
C LEU A 297 1.20 24.55 -9.93
N GLU A 298 0.18 25.38 -10.17
CA GLU A 298 -0.36 26.26 -9.12
C GLU A 298 -0.96 25.45 -7.97
N ARG A 299 -1.65 24.36 -8.32
CA ARG A 299 -2.23 23.40 -7.38
C ARG A 299 -2.35 22.03 -8.03
N VAL A 300 -2.10 20.97 -7.26
CA VAL A 300 -2.38 19.60 -7.71
C VAL A 300 -3.87 19.46 -8.05
N GLY A 301 -4.17 18.75 -9.14
CA GLY A 301 -5.51 18.71 -9.73
C GLY A 301 -5.69 19.58 -10.98
N ALA A 302 -4.89 20.67 -11.11
CA ALA A 302 -4.88 21.52 -12.30
C ALA A 302 -4.53 20.72 -13.59
N PRO A 303 -4.92 21.20 -14.78
CA PRO A 303 -4.41 20.66 -16.04
C PRO A 303 -2.89 20.58 -16.04
N GLY A 304 -2.33 19.44 -16.45
CA GLY A 304 -0.89 19.15 -16.38
C GLY A 304 -0.50 18.21 -15.23
N THR A 305 -1.30 18.07 -14.18
CA THR A 305 -0.99 17.21 -13.01
C THR A 305 -0.64 15.76 -13.40
N THR A 306 -1.45 15.14 -14.25
CA THR A 306 -1.20 13.75 -14.71
C THR A 306 0.12 13.64 -15.49
N ALA A 307 0.46 14.64 -16.31
CA ALA A 307 1.72 14.66 -17.07
C ALA A 307 2.93 14.84 -16.12
N ALA A 308 2.85 15.76 -15.16
CA ALA A 308 3.90 15.98 -14.17
C ALA A 308 4.11 14.71 -13.29
N LEU A 309 3.03 14.08 -12.87
CA LEU A 309 3.09 12.82 -12.10
C LEU A 309 3.70 11.67 -12.93
N ALA A 310 3.36 11.55 -14.22
CA ALA A 310 3.95 10.56 -15.11
C ALA A 310 5.48 10.74 -15.21
N MET A 311 5.93 11.98 -15.39
CA MET A 311 7.36 12.32 -15.41
C MET A 311 8.02 11.98 -14.08
N LEU A 312 7.46 12.42 -12.95
CA LEU A 312 7.99 12.16 -11.61
C LEU A 312 8.13 10.65 -11.37
N ASN A 313 7.07 9.89 -11.60
CA ASN A 313 7.04 8.45 -11.40
C ASN A 313 8.10 7.71 -12.24
N ASP A 314 8.26 8.10 -13.50
CA ASP A 314 9.26 7.50 -14.41
C ASP A 314 10.70 7.80 -13.96
N GLN A 315 10.99 9.06 -13.56
CA GLN A 315 12.35 9.42 -13.11
C GLN A 315 12.71 8.77 -11.77
N VAL A 316 11.76 8.65 -10.85
CA VAL A 316 11.95 7.93 -9.57
C VAL A 316 12.31 6.47 -9.85
N LYS A 317 11.55 5.78 -10.70
CA LYS A 317 11.84 4.38 -11.08
C LYS A 317 13.21 4.23 -11.74
N LYS A 318 13.57 5.12 -12.66
CA LYS A 318 14.89 5.12 -13.31
C LYS A 318 16.04 5.28 -12.31
N GLY A 319 15.90 6.20 -11.36
CA GLY A 319 16.87 6.40 -10.28
C GLY A 319 17.03 5.17 -9.42
N GLY A 320 15.93 4.53 -9.01
CA GLY A 320 15.92 3.31 -8.23
C GLY A 320 16.65 2.15 -8.94
N VAL A 321 16.26 1.83 -10.17
CA VAL A 321 16.88 0.74 -10.95
C VAL A 321 18.36 0.96 -11.20
N MET A 322 18.81 2.22 -11.36
CA MET A 322 20.23 2.54 -11.47
C MET A 322 21.01 2.34 -10.16
N ALA A 323 20.35 2.45 -9.01
CA ALA A 323 20.99 2.34 -7.70
C ALA A 323 21.12 0.90 -7.21
N SER A 324 20.18 0.02 -7.56
CA SER A 324 20.09 -1.34 -7.05
C SER A 324 19.44 -2.29 -8.07
N SER A 325 19.94 -3.51 -8.15
CA SER A 325 19.29 -4.62 -8.88
C SER A 325 18.15 -5.27 -8.08
N TYR A 326 17.91 -4.85 -6.87
CA TYR A 326 16.88 -5.37 -5.96
C TYR A 326 15.62 -4.51 -5.90
N VAL A 327 15.44 -3.57 -6.83
CA VAL A 327 14.25 -2.72 -6.86
C VAL A 327 13.03 -3.53 -7.27
N GLY A 328 11.97 -3.44 -6.48
CA GLY A 328 10.73 -4.18 -6.68
C GLY A 328 9.52 -3.51 -6.00
N GLY A 329 8.50 -4.28 -5.71
CA GLY A 329 7.29 -3.82 -5.03
C GLY A 329 6.50 -2.81 -5.85
N LEU A 330 6.11 -1.70 -5.22
CA LEU A 330 5.28 -0.64 -5.80
C LEU A 330 6.09 0.61 -6.19
N SER A 331 7.40 0.54 -6.23
CA SER A 331 8.31 1.68 -6.46
C SER A 331 7.75 2.79 -7.38
N GLY A 332 7.83 4.04 -6.91
CA GLY A 332 7.35 5.21 -7.64
C GLY A 332 6.69 6.26 -6.74
N ALA A 333 5.75 7.01 -7.29
CA ALA A 333 5.06 8.06 -6.55
C ALA A 333 3.67 7.59 -6.07
N PHE A 334 3.41 7.70 -4.76
CA PHE A 334 2.12 7.45 -4.13
C PHE A 334 1.30 8.74 -4.07
N ILE A 335 -0.01 8.61 -4.10
CA ILE A 335 -0.95 9.74 -4.04
C ILE A 335 -2.08 9.49 -3.02
N PRO A 336 -1.78 9.04 -1.78
CA PRO A 336 -2.80 8.89 -0.75
C PRO A 336 -3.35 10.25 -0.33
N VAL A 337 -4.66 10.37 -0.15
CA VAL A 337 -5.25 11.66 0.21
C VAL A 337 -5.02 12.01 1.68
N SER A 338 -5.28 11.09 2.62
CA SER A 338 -5.20 11.39 4.05
C SER A 338 -3.76 11.51 4.59
N GLU A 339 -2.81 10.95 3.87
CA GLU A 339 -1.40 10.89 4.29
C GLU A 339 -0.57 12.02 3.65
N ASP A 340 -1.17 12.89 2.81
CA ASP A 340 -0.49 13.97 2.07
C ASP A 340 -1.16 15.31 2.32
N LYS A 341 -0.46 16.20 3.02
CA LYS A 341 -0.97 17.55 3.35
C LYS A 341 -1.38 18.35 2.11
N GLY A 342 -0.62 18.29 1.04
CA GLY A 342 -0.94 18.99 -0.21
C GLY A 342 -2.15 18.38 -0.93
N MET A 343 -2.34 17.06 -0.89
CA MET A 343 -3.55 16.42 -1.42
C MET A 343 -4.79 16.83 -0.62
N ILE A 344 -4.71 16.86 0.71
CA ILE A 344 -5.79 17.34 1.60
C ILE A 344 -6.17 18.78 1.23
N ASP A 345 -5.18 19.66 1.08
CA ASP A 345 -5.40 21.06 0.74
C ASP A 345 -6.01 21.22 -0.66
N ALA A 346 -5.62 20.39 -1.62
CA ALA A 346 -6.18 20.38 -2.97
C ALA A 346 -7.65 19.94 -3.00
N VAL A 347 -8.02 18.93 -2.20
CA VAL A 347 -9.42 18.53 -2.03
C VAL A 347 -10.24 19.68 -1.41
N ASN A 348 -9.75 20.28 -0.33
CA ASN A 348 -10.42 21.40 0.34
C ASN A 348 -10.58 22.61 -0.57
N ALA A 349 -9.62 22.86 -1.46
CA ALA A 349 -9.68 23.92 -2.46
C ALA A 349 -10.59 23.59 -3.67
N GLY A 350 -11.08 22.37 -3.77
CA GLY A 350 -11.91 21.90 -4.90
C GLY A 350 -11.14 21.69 -6.21
N SER A 351 -9.82 21.62 -6.16
CA SER A 351 -8.97 21.34 -7.33
C SER A 351 -8.82 19.85 -7.62
N LEU A 352 -9.09 18.98 -6.64
CA LEU A 352 -8.94 17.56 -6.71
C LEU A 352 -10.25 16.84 -6.41
N CYS A 353 -10.68 15.96 -7.31
CA CYS A 353 -11.85 15.10 -7.19
C CYS A 353 -11.46 13.64 -7.47
N ILE A 354 -12.36 12.69 -7.22
CA ILE A 354 -12.11 11.25 -7.41
C ILE A 354 -11.77 10.96 -8.88
N GLU A 355 -12.49 11.50 -9.82
CA GLU A 355 -12.26 11.30 -11.25
C GLU A 355 -10.90 11.84 -11.71
N LYS A 356 -10.41 12.92 -11.07
CA LYS A 356 -9.06 13.41 -11.32
C LYS A 356 -8.01 12.49 -10.70
N LEU A 357 -8.25 11.96 -9.52
CA LEU A 357 -7.39 10.94 -8.90
C LEU A 357 -7.33 9.68 -9.77
N GLU A 358 -8.45 9.18 -10.29
CA GLU A 358 -8.48 8.04 -11.23
C GLU A 358 -7.60 8.31 -12.47
N ALA A 359 -7.70 9.51 -13.07
CA ALA A 359 -6.79 9.88 -14.16
C ALA A 359 -5.31 9.88 -13.74
N MET A 360 -5.00 10.29 -12.51
CA MET A 360 -3.64 10.27 -11.95
C MET A 360 -3.17 8.85 -11.65
N THR A 361 -4.07 7.93 -11.27
CA THR A 361 -3.72 6.54 -11.01
C THR A 361 -3.30 5.76 -12.26
N CYS A 362 -3.62 6.26 -13.44
CA CYS A 362 -3.06 5.72 -14.69
C CYS A 362 -1.53 5.74 -14.71
N VAL A 363 -0.91 6.69 -14.01
CA VAL A 363 0.53 6.98 -14.07
C VAL A 363 1.24 6.98 -12.70
N CYS A 364 0.53 6.87 -11.58
CA CYS A 364 1.13 6.70 -10.26
C CYS A 364 1.61 5.26 -10.04
N SER A 365 2.17 4.97 -8.88
CA SER A 365 2.67 3.62 -8.55
C SER A 365 1.63 2.71 -7.88
N VAL A 366 0.55 3.25 -7.32
CA VAL A 366 -0.42 2.45 -6.54
C VAL A 366 -1.83 2.54 -7.12
N GLY A 367 -2.60 3.58 -6.79
CA GLY A 367 -4.02 3.67 -7.14
C GLY A 367 -4.74 4.68 -6.27
N LEU A 368 -6.05 4.53 -6.13
CA LEU A 368 -6.88 5.30 -5.21
C LEU A 368 -6.57 4.88 -3.77
N ASP A 369 -5.95 5.77 -3.01
CA ASP A 369 -5.45 5.41 -1.70
C ASP A 369 -5.89 6.38 -0.61
N MET A 370 -6.36 5.83 0.53
CA MET A 370 -6.76 6.57 1.72
C MET A 370 -7.77 7.69 1.44
N ILE A 371 -8.82 7.36 0.69
CA ILE A 371 -9.85 8.32 0.27
C ILE A 371 -11.08 8.18 1.16
N ALA A 372 -11.36 9.21 1.96
CA ALA A 372 -12.60 9.28 2.75
C ALA A 372 -13.76 9.74 1.89
N ILE A 373 -14.87 9.01 1.94
CA ILE A 373 -16.11 9.28 1.19
C ILE A 373 -17.32 9.29 2.15
N PRO A 374 -18.47 9.84 1.72
CA PRO A 374 -19.67 9.87 2.56
C PRO A 374 -20.08 8.47 3.03
N GLY A 375 -20.37 8.35 4.32
CA GLY A 375 -20.79 7.08 4.92
C GLY A 375 -22.08 6.51 4.32
N LYS A 376 -22.93 7.35 3.71
CA LYS A 376 -24.15 6.95 2.98
C LYS A 376 -23.91 6.32 1.61
N THR A 377 -22.68 6.37 1.07
CA THR A 377 -22.33 5.83 -0.25
C THR A 377 -22.74 4.36 -0.35
N LYS A 378 -23.43 4.00 -1.44
CA LYS A 378 -23.92 2.64 -1.67
C LYS A 378 -22.77 1.67 -1.94
N ALA A 379 -22.90 0.42 -1.51
CA ALA A 379 -21.96 -0.64 -1.84
C ALA A 379 -21.74 -0.81 -3.36
N THR A 380 -22.80 -0.65 -4.16
CA THR A 380 -22.70 -0.71 -5.63
C THR A 380 -21.87 0.42 -6.22
N THR A 381 -21.94 1.63 -5.67
CA THR A 381 -21.09 2.76 -6.07
C THR A 381 -19.63 2.50 -5.73
N ILE A 382 -19.35 1.98 -4.53
CA ILE A 382 -17.99 1.56 -4.12
C ILE A 382 -17.47 0.48 -5.07
N SER A 383 -18.30 -0.51 -5.44
CA SER A 383 -17.93 -1.52 -6.42
C SER A 383 -17.64 -0.93 -7.81
N GLY A 384 -18.35 0.13 -8.20
CA GLY A 384 -18.08 0.88 -9.44
C GLY A 384 -16.68 1.52 -9.42
N ILE A 385 -16.34 2.23 -8.35
CA ILE A 385 -15.01 2.84 -8.16
C ILE A 385 -13.92 1.75 -8.19
N ILE A 386 -14.15 0.62 -7.52
CA ILE A 386 -13.23 -0.52 -7.58
C ILE A 386 -13.07 -1.02 -9.03
N ALA A 387 -14.17 -1.18 -9.77
CA ALA A 387 -14.12 -1.68 -11.14
C ALA A 387 -13.31 -0.76 -12.07
N ASP A 388 -13.50 0.56 -11.95
CA ASP A 388 -12.77 1.55 -12.74
C ASP A 388 -11.28 1.50 -12.47
N GLU A 389 -10.89 1.45 -11.21
CA GLU A 389 -9.49 1.37 -10.82
C GLU A 389 -8.83 0.05 -11.24
N MET A 390 -9.57 -1.07 -11.16
CA MET A 390 -9.10 -2.36 -11.66
C MET A 390 -8.92 -2.34 -13.19
N ALA A 391 -9.78 -1.64 -13.93
CA ALA A 391 -9.67 -1.48 -15.37
C ALA A 391 -8.42 -0.67 -15.73
N ILE A 392 -8.13 0.40 -14.99
CA ILE A 392 -6.90 1.20 -15.15
C ILE A 392 -5.67 0.30 -14.96
N GLY A 393 -5.61 -0.48 -13.89
CA GLY A 393 -4.50 -1.40 -13.63
C GLY A 393 -4.34 -2.46 -14.71
N MET A 394 -5.45 -3.09 -15.10
CA MET A 394 -5.48 -4.14 -16.10
C MET A 394 -4.98 -3.66 -17.47
N VAL A 395 -5.45 -2.50 -17.94
CA VAL A 395 -5.10 -1.97 -19.26
C VAL A 395 -3.67 -1.44 -19.29
N ASN A 396 -3.23 -0.77 -18.23
CA ASN A 396 -1.89 -0.18 -18.15
C ASN A 396 -0.80 -1.14 -17.68
N GLN A 397 -1.12 -2.42 -17.41
CA GLN A 397 -0.17 -3.44 -16.95
C GLN A 397 0.57 -3.01 -15.66
N LYS A 398 -0.12 -2.33 -14.79
CA LYS A 398 0.43 -1.85 -13.51
C LYS A 398 -0.41 -2.33 -12.34
N THR A 399 0.18 -2.35 -11.16
CA THR A 399 -0.60 -2.53 -9.94
C THR A 399 -1.51 -1.33 -9.72
N THR A 400 -2.77 -1.60 -9.41
CA THR A 400 -3.68 -0.61 -8.85
C THR A 400 -4.31 -1.14 -7.57
N ALA A 401 -4.60 -0.23 -6.67
CA ALA A 401 -5.21 -0.50 -5.38
C ALA A 401 -6.38 0.45 -5.13
N VAL A 402 -7.37 -0.01 -4.40
CA VAL A 402 -8.46 0.83 -3.89
C VAL A 402 -8.53 0.67 -2.38
N ARG A 403 -8.32 1.80 -1.69
CA ARG A 403 -8.48 1.95 -0.24
C ARG A 403 -9.38 3.17 0.00
N VAL A 404 -10.70 2.95 -0.15
CA VAL A 404 -11.73 3.95 0.11
C VAL A 404 -12.40 3.69 1.45
N ILE A 405 -12.72 4.76 2.17
CA ILE A 405 -13.22 4.71 3.54
C ILE A 405 -14.57 5.44 3.59
N PRO A 406 -15.70 4.72 3.50
CA PRO A 406 -17.02 5.31 3.75
C PRO A 406 -17.16 5.62 5.23
N VAL A 407 -17.02 6.90 5.61
CA VAL A 407 -17.01 7.30 7.02
C VAL A 407 -18.44 7.44 7.53
N VAL A 408 -18.87 6.45 8.31
CA VAL A 408 -20.26 6.39 8.80
C VAL A 408 -20.59 7.61 9.67
N GLY A 409 -21.70 8.28 9.35
CA GLY A 409 -22.15 9.48 10.05
C GLY A 409 -21.52 10.78 9.57
N LYS A 410 -20.61 10.74 8.60
CA LYS A 410 -19.98 11.92 8.00
C LYS A 410 -20.37 12.11 6.53
N ASP A 411 -20.34 13.36 6.07
CA ASP A 411 -20.68 13.74 4.70
C ASP A 411 -19.69 14.79 4.17
N VAL A 412 -19.86 15.22 2.93
CA VAL A 412 -19.00 16.24 2.30
C VAL A 412 -18.95 17.51 3.15
N GLY A 413 -17.75 18.00 3.42
CA GLY A 413 -17.48 19.12 4.32
C GLY A 413 -17.01 18.71 5.71
N ASP A 414 -17.16 17.44 6.09
CA ASP A 414 -16.61 16.89 7.32
C ASP A 414 -15.16 16.41 7.14
N MET A 415 -14.48 16.15 8.28
CA MET A 415 -13.14 15.56 8.31
C MET A 415 -13.17 14.22 9.03
N ALA A 416 -12.41 13.24 8.52
CA ALA A 416 -12.15 11.98 9.18
C ALA A 416 -10.73 11.97 9.77
N GLU A 417 -10.56 11.36 10.95
CA GLU A 417 -9.27 11.25 11.63
C GLU A 417 -8.89 9.78 11.80
N PHE A 418 -7.76 9.38 11.20
CA PHE A 418 -7.25 8.02 11.25
C PHE A 418 -6.06 7.89 12.20
N GLY A 419 -5.41 9.02 12.51
CA GLY A 419 -4.28 9.11 13.44
C GLY A 419 -2.95 8.59 12.90
N GLY A 420 -1.87 8.98 13.59
CA GLY A 420 -0.51 8.57 13.23
C GLY A 420 -0.14 8.87 11.78
N LEU A 421 0.47 7.91 11.11
CA LEU A 421 0.87 8.02 9.69
C LEU A 421 -0.33 7.97 8.72
N LEU A 422 -1.48 7.44 9.14
CA LEU A 422 -2.68 7.39 8.31
C LEU A 422 -3.37 8.76 8.17
N GLY A 423 -3.03 9.70 9.06
CA GLY A 423 -3.39 11.10 8.97
C GLY A 423 -4.88 11.39 9.14
N TYR A 424 -5.37 12.31 8.34
CA TYR A 424 -6.76 12.77 8.35
C TYR A 424 -7.19 13.16 6.92
N ALA A 425 -8.47 13.06 6.60
CA ALA A 425 -8.95 13.36 5.25
C ALA A 425 -10.27 14.13 5.26
N PRO A 426 -10.43 15.10 4.33
CA PRO A 426 -11.75 15.64 4.01
C PRO A 426 -12.61 14.56 3.34
N ILE A 427 -13.90 14.57 3.62
CA ILE A 427 -14.86 13.69 2.96
C ILE A 427 -15.07 14.17 1.52
N MET A 428 -14.61 13.39 0.56
CA MET A 428 -14.69 13.72 -0.86
C MET A 428 -16.06 13.40 -1.44
N PRO A 429 -16.64 14.27 -2.28
CA PRO A 429 -17.89 13.96 -2.99
C PRO A 429 -17.71 12.76 -3.94
N VAL A 430 -18.74 11.95 -4.04
CA VAL A 430 -18.82 10.80 -4.95
C VAL A 430 -19.95 11.04 -5.93
N ASN A 431 -19.76 10.65 -7.19
CA ASN A 431 -20.82 10.68 -8.21
C ASN A 431 -22.01 9.81 -7.76
N GLU A 432 -23.20 10.39 -7.72
CA GLU A 432 -24.41 9.76 -7.20
C GLU A 432 -25.22 8.98 -8.25
N PHE A 433 -24.84 9.04 -9.55
CA PHE A 433 -25.53 8.28 -10.57
C PHE A 433 -25.38 6.78 -10.37
N ASP A 434 -26.48 6.05 -10.60
CA ASP A 434 -26.56 4.62 -10.29
C ASP A 434 -25.81 3.76 -11.31
N CYS A 435 -24.88 2.95 -10.83
CA CYS A 435 -24.15 1.96 -11.61
C CYS A 435 -24.53 0.50 -11.28
N SER A 436 -25.58 0.30 -10.48
CA SER A 436 -25.96 -1.02 -9.96
C SER A 436 -26.20 -2.06 -11.05
N ALA A 437 -26.83 -1.67 -12.17
CA ALA A 437 -27.08 -2.57 -13.29
C ALA A 437 -25.79 -3.08 -13.94
N PHE A 438 -24.73 -2.26 -13.98
CA PHE A 438 -23.41 -2.65 -14.46
C PHE A 438 -22.71 -3.59 -13.48
N VAL A 439 -22.61 -3.19 -12.22
CA VAL A 439 -21.90 -3.93 -11.17
C VAL A 439 -22.53 -5.30 -10.90
N ASN A 440 -23.85 -5.41 -11.01
CA ASN A 440 -24.58 -6.67 -10.80
C ASN A 440 -24.57 -7.61 -12.03
N ARG A 441 -23.90 -7.25 -13.13
CA ARG A 441 -23.61 -8.20 -14.19
C ARG A 441 -22.61 -9.23 -13.67
N LYS A 442 -23.00 -10.48 -13.72
CA LYS A 442 -22.16 -11.59 -13.23
C LYS A 442 -20.99 -11.88 -14.18
N GLY A 443 -19.96 -12.50 -13.63
CA GLY A 443 -18.83 -13.03 -14.38
C GLY A 443 -17.67 -12.06 -14.45
N ARG A 444 -17.02 -11.98 -15.59
CA ARG A 444 -15.70 -11.35 -15.72
C ARG A 444 -15.67 -10.32 -16.86
N ILE A 445 -15.02 -9.19 -16.63
CA ILE A 445 -14.52 -8.34 -17.70
C ILE A 445 -13.26 -9.05 -18.26
N PRO A 446 -13.24 -9.38 -19.57
CA PRO A 446 -12.14 -10.16 -20.14
C PRO A 446 -10.82 -9.38 -20.13
N ALA A 447 -9.70 -10.12 -20.15
CA ALA A 447 -8.39 -9.54 -20.30
C ALA A 447 -8.27 -8.72 -21.61
N PRO A 448 -7.52 -7.60 -21.61
CA PRO A 448 -7.37 -6.78 -22.79
C PRO A 448 -6.56 -7.51 -23.87
N ILE A 449 -6.80 -7.20 -25.14
CA ILE A 449 -6.19 -7.90 -26.28
C ILE A 449 -4.66 -7.91 -26.24
N HIS A 450 -4.03 -6.88 -25.70
CA HIS A 450 -2.58 -6.81 -25.59
C HIS A 450 -1.98 -7.78 -24.56
N SER A 451 -2.79 -8.38 -23.70
CA SER A 451 -2.33 -9.44 -22.77
C SER A 451 -2.04 -10.76 -23.48
N PHE A 452 -2.52 -10.93 -24.71
CA PHE A 452 -2.26 -12.10 -25.54
C PHE A 452 -0.98 -12.01 -26.34
N LYS A 453 -0.19 -10.95 -26.15
CA LYS A 453 1.15 -10.88 -26.74
C LYS A 453 2.07 -11.82 -25.95
N ASN A 454 2.47 -12.87 -26.62
CA ASN A 454 3.48 -13.81 -26.14
C ASN A 454 4.86 -13.37 -26.61
#